data_c817ca95af67783ab958291a508efea6
#
_entry.id   c817ca95af67783ab958291a508efea6
#
_cell.length_a   1.000
_cell.length_b   1.000
_cell.length_c   1.000
_cell.angle_alpha   90.00
_cell.angle_beta   90.00
_cell.angle_gamma   90.00
#
_symmetry.space_group_name_H-M   'P 1'
#
loop_
_entity.id
_entity.type
_entity.pdbx_description
1 polymer ?
#
loop_
_entity_poly.entity_id
_entity_poly.type
_entity_poly.pdbx_seq_one_letter_code
_entity_poly.pdbx_strand_id
1 'polypeptide(L)'
;MMEQKSLSELLQSVETFLAQSELKGEPAQLYAPITYSMEQGGKRLRPMLTLLSCGIFADEVEAAMPCAAAVEFFHNFTLLHDDIMDNAPIRRGKPSVFRKWNQNIAILSGDAMIVYAYRLLEKAPTALLPRIFEVFNSTAMKVFEGQQYDMDFESRDEVSIEEYVQMINLKTAVLLSGAARIGAIVGGASDEDLDHITRFADELGLAFQLQDDLLDSYGTEAQLGK
;
A
#
# COMPACT_ATOMS: atom_id res chain seq x y z
N MET A 1 16.95 11.38 25.87
CA MET A 1 16.88 10.99 24.44
C MET A 1 16.48 9.53 24.45
N MET A 2 15.27 9.21 24.03
CA MET A 2 14.93 7.82 23.74
C MET A 2 15.70 7.40 22.50
N GLU A 3 16.25 6.21 22.52
CA GLU A 3 17.03 5.64 21.42
C GLU A 3 16.06 5.44 20.24
N GLN A 4 16.25 6.17 19.16
CA GLN A 4 15.44 6.06 17.96
C GLN A 4 15.60 4.64 17.40
N LYS A 5 14.48 3.92 17.19
CA LYS A 5 14.51 2.57 16.60
C LYS A 5 15.21 2.60 15.24
N SER A 6 16.07 1.65 15.01
CA SER A 6 16.67 1.42 13.69
C SER A 6 15.61 1.03 12.66
N LEU A 7 15.90 1.19 11.36
CA LEU A 7 14.99 0.75 10.29
C LEU A 7 14.63 -0.74 10.38
N SER A 8 15.56 -1.58 10.82
CA SER A 8 15.32 -3.01 11.01
C SER A 8 14.37 -3.29 12.18
N GLU A 9 14.47 -2.57 13.27
CA GLU A 9 13.56 -2.69 14.41
C GLU A 9 12.15 -2.19 14.08
N LEU A 10 12.04 -1.09 13.32
CA LEU A 10 10.74 -0.61 12.82
C LEU A 10 10.10 -1.64 11.90
N LEU A 11 10.85 -2.21 10.96
CA LEU A 11 10.36 -3.24 10.06
C LEU A 11 9.89 -4.48 10.84
N GLN A 12 10.66 -4.92 11.83
CA GLN A 12 10.28 -6.04 12.69
C GLN A 12 9.00 -5.74 13.48
N SER A 13 8.82 -4.49 13.94
CA SER A 13 7.60 -4.05 14.61
C SER A 13 6.38 -4.09 13.68
N VAL A 14 6.55 -3.67 12.42
CA VAL A 14 5.50 -3.76 11.39
C VAL A 14 5.12 -5.21 11.12
N GLU A 15 6.08 -6.09 10.87
CA GLU A 15 5.82 -7.52 10.60
C GLU A 15 5.13 -8.19 11.80
N THR A 16 5.56 -7.88 13.01
CA THR A 16 4.94 -8.40 14.23
C THR A 16 3.48 -7.93 14.36
N PHE A 17 3.22 -6.65 14.11
CA PHE A 17 1.87 -6.09 14.16
C PHE A 17 0.95 -6.68 13.09
N LEU A 18 1.44 -6.83 11.86
CA LEU A 18 0.72 -7.45 10.76
C LEU A 18 0.37 -8.91 11.06
N ALA A 19 1.30 -9.69 11.59
CA ALA A 19 1.07 -11.08 12.01
C ALA A 19 0.02 -11.19 13.14
N GLN A 20 0.02 -10.25 14.09
CA GLN A 20 -0.99 -10.17 15.15
C GLN A 20 -2.36 -9.67 14.64
N SER A 21 -2.36 -8.96 13.52
CA SER A 21 -3.56 -8.42 12.87
C SER A 21 -4.22 -9.41 11.91
N GLU A 22 -3.81 -10.69 11.93
CA GLU A 22 -4.39 -11.72 11.08
C GLU A 22 -5.91 -11.78 11.23
N LEU A 23 -6.57 -11.73 10.08
CA LEU A 23 -8.00 -11.96 9.99
C LEU A 23 -8.27 -13.47 10.03
N LYS A 24 -8.77 -13.96 11.17
CA LYS A 24 -9.18 -15.36 11.36
C LYS A 24 -10.67 -15.44 11.65
N GLY A 25 -11.35 -16.42 11.10
CA GLY A 25 -12.77 -16.61 11.35
C GLY A 25 -13.44 -17.55 10.36
N GLU A 26 -14.77 -17.63 10.48
CA GLU A 26 -15.62 -18.34 9.54
C GLU A 26 -16.45 -17.35 8.72
N PRO A 27 -16.71 -17.66 7.45
CA PRO A 27 -16.28 -18.87 6.73
C PRO A 27 -14.77 -18.84 6.37
N ALA A 28 -14.07 -19.94 6.58
CA ALA A 28 -12.62 -20.05 6.41
C ALA A 28 -12.13 -19.62 5.00
N GLN A 29 -12.94 -19.86 3.96
CA GLN A 29 -12.62 -19.47 2.58
C GLN A 29 -12.58 -17.94 2.34
N LEU A 30 -13.13 -17.14 3.25
CA LEU A 30 -12.98 -15.68 3.21
C LEU A 30 -11.63 -15.24 3.77
N TYR A 31 -11.19 -15.87 4.85
CA TYR A 31 -10.02 -15.43 5.63
C TYR A 31 -8.71 -16.09 5.20
N ALA A 32 -8.72 -17.36 4.80
CA ALA A 32 -7.51 -18.07 4.38
C ALA A 32 -6.78 -17.42 3.19
N PRO A 33 -7.45 -16.86 2.16
CA PRO A 33 -6.78 -16.14 1.09
C PRO A 33 -6.11 -14.84 1.56
N ILE A 34 -6.70 -14.16 2.56
CA ILE A 34 -6.12 -12.93 3.13
C ILE A 34 -4.81 -13.25 3.84
N THR A 35 -4.82 -14.25 4.75
CA THR A 35 -3.63 -14.73 5.43
C THR A 35 -2.56 -15.14 4.42
N TYR A 36 -2.94 -15.94 3.41
CA TYR A 36 -2.02 -16.36 2.36
C TYR A 36 -1.38 -15.18 1.62
N SER A 37 -2.15 -14.13 1.28
CA SER A 37 -1.62 -12.94 0.61
C SER A 37 -0.64 -12.18 1.51
N MET A 38 -1.01 -11.95 2.76
CA MET A 38 -0.19 -11.20 3.72
C MET A 38 1.13 -11.92 4.05
N GLU A 39 1.13 -13.26 4.11
CA GLU A 39 2.30 -14.11 4.35
C GLU A 39 3.27 -14.21 3.15
N GLN A 40 2.88 -13.74 1.96
CA GLN A 40 3.80 -13.69 0.83
C GLN A 40 4.93 -12.67 1.02
N GLY A 41 4.88 -11.88 2.09
CA GLY A 41 5.89 -10.89 2.41
C GLY A 41 5.82 -9.65 1.51
N GLY A 42 6.96 -8.97 1.40
CA GLY A 42 7.12 -7.75 0.62
C GLY A 42 8.12 -6.80 1.27
N LYS A 43 8.49 -5.74 0.56
CA LYS A 43 9.44 -4.72 1.07
C LYS A 43 8.85 -3.85 2.20
N ARG A 44 7.54 -3.90 2.44
CA ARG A 44 6.81 -3.08 3.44
C ARG A 44 7.12 -1.59 3.36
N LEU A 45 7.35 -1.06 2.16
CA LEU A 45 7.72 0.35 1.98
C LEU A 45 6.64 1.30 2.49
N ARG A 46 5.36 1.00 2.21
CA ARG A 46 4.23 1.87 2.59
C ARG A 46 4.04 1.98 4.10
N PRO A 47 3.94 0.87 4.87
CA PRO A 47 3.88 0.97 6.33
C PRO A 47 5.14 1.60 6.93
N MET A 48 6.33 1.31 6.39
CA MET A 48 7.57 1.95 6.85
C MET A 48 7.53 3.47 6.61
N LEU A 49 7.05 3.90 5.44
CA LEU A 49 6.93 5.32 5.13
C LEU A 49 5.95 6.03 6.07
N THR A 50 4.83 5.37 6.44
CA THR A 50 3.90 5.89 7.45
C THR A 50 4.60 6.12 8.79
N LEU A 51 5.35 5.13 9.28
CA LEU A 51 6.04 5.25 10.57
C LEU A 51 7.18 6.26 10.53
N LEU A 52 7.99 6.26 9.46
CA LEU A 52 9.10 7.21 9.30
C LEU A 52 8.59 8.66 9.22
N SER A 53 7.52 8.90 8.48
CA SER A 53 6.92 10.24 8.41
C SER A 53 6.33 10.69 9.74
N CYS A 54 5.75 9.77 10.53
CA CYS A 54 5.35 10.06 11.90
C CYS A 54 6.55 10.45 12.76
N GLY A 55 7.66 9.69 12.68
CA GLY A 55 8.88 9.91 13.45
C GLY A 55 9.66 11.19 13.12
N ILE A 56 9.31 11.90 12.02
CA ILE A 56 9.86 13.24 11.75
C ILE A 56 9.27 14.26 12.75
N PHE A 57 8.04 14.07 13.20
CA PHE A 57 7.27 15.05 14.00
C PHE A 57 6.98 14.57 15.41
N ALA A 58 7.19 13.29 15.71
CA ALA A 58 6.95 12.70 17.03
C ALA A 58 8.12 11.79 17.44
N ASP A 59 8.40 11.73 18.73
CA ASP A 59 9.42 10.83 19.30
C ASP A 59 8.97 9.36 19.28
N GLU A 60 7.65 9.11 19.36
CA GLU A 60 7.05 7.78 19.37
C GLU A 60 6.15 7.59 18.13
N VAL A 61 6.27 6.44 17.49
CA VAL A 61 5.56 6.13 16.24
C VAL A 61 4.45 5.08 16.40
N GLU A 62 4.28 4.56 17.62
CA GLU A 62 3.34 3.48 17.92
C GLU A 62 1.89 3.85 17.62
N ALA A 63 1.52 5.11 17.80
CA ALA A 63 0.19 5.61 17.44
C ALA A 63 -0.12 5.53 15.95
N ALA A 64 0.91 5.54 15.09
CA ALA A 64 0.77 5.40 13.64
C ALA A 64 0.73 3.95 13.17
N MET A 65 1.07 2.96 14.02
CA MET A 65 1.15 1.56 13.63
C MET A 65 -0.16 1.00 13.05
N PRO A 66 -1.34 1.27 13.61
CA PRO A 66 -2.60 0.83 13.00
C PRO A 66 -2.83 1.44 11.61
N CYS A 67 -2.44 2.70 11.40
CA CYS A 67 -2.53 3.35 10.09
C CYS A 67 -1.54 2.74 9.09
N ALA A 68 -0.32 2.44 9.51
CA ALA A 68 0.68 1.75 8.70
C ALA A 68 0.16 0.38 8.24
N ALA A 69 -0.44 -0.39 9.15
CA ALA A 69 -1.06 -1.67 8.83
C ALA A 69 -2.27 -1.50 7.89
N ALA A 70 -3.11 -0.47 8.10
CA ALA A 70 -4.26 -0.20 7.23
C ALA A 70 -3.84 0.04 5.78
N VAL A 71 -2.80 0.85 5.57
CA VAL A 71 -2.24 1.10 4.23
C VAL A 71 -1.70 -0.17 3.59
N GLU A 72 -1.07 -1.06 4.36
CA GLU A 72 -0.56 -2.34 3.85
C GLU A 72 -1.70 -3.32 3.51
N PHE A 73 -2.77 -3.38 4.32
CA PHE A 73 -3.97 -4.16 3.98
C PHE A 73 -4.65 -3.62 2.71
N PHE A 74 -4.78 -2.31 2.58
CA PHE A 74 -5.29 -1.68 1.37
C PHE A 74 -4.43 -2.02 0.15
N HIS A 75 -3.11 -1.91 0.27
CA HIS A 75 -2.21 -2.29 -0.82
C HIS A 75 -2.37 -3.76 -1.23
N ASN A 76 -2.43 -4.69 -0.27
CA ASN A 76 -2.61 -6.10 -0.62
C ASN A 76 -4.01 -6.39 -1.18
N PHE A 77 -5.06 -5.66 -0.76
CA PHE A 77 -6.37 -5.68 -1.42
C PHE A 77 -6.26 -5.33 -2.91
N THR A 78 -5.57 -4.22 -3.23
CA THR A 78 -5.41 -3.84 -4.65
C THR A 78 -4.66 -4.90 -5.44
N LEU A 79 -3.65 -5.55 -4.87
CA LEU A 79 -2.93 -6.65 -5.54
C LEU A 79 -3.80 -7.88 -5.81
N LEU A 80 -4.75 -8.23 -4.91
CA LEU A 80 -5.66 -9.35 -5.15
C LEU A 80 -6.58 -9.09 -6.35
N HIS A 81 -7.09 -7.87 -6.46
CA HIS A 81 -7.98 -7.48 -7.57
C HIS A 81 -7.20 -7.26 -8.86
N ASP A 82 -6.03 -6.66 -8.80
CA ASP A 82 -5.10 -6.46 -9.90
C ASP A 82 -4.72 -7.81 -10.55
N ASP A 83 -4.33 -8.81 -9.75
CA ASP A 83 -4.06 -10.16 -10.24
C ASP A 83 -5.21 -10.78 -11.07
N ILE A 84 -6.47 -10.45 -10.72
CA ILE A 84 -7.64 -10.91 -11.47
C ILE A 84 -7.76 -10.16 -12.79
N MET A 85 -7.63 -8.83 -12.76
CA MET A 85 -7.75 -7.94 -13.92
C MET A 85 -6.68 -8.28 -14.97
N ASP A 86 -5.43 -8.45 -14.53
CA ASP A 86 -4.28 -8.77 -15.37
C ASP A 86 -4.17 -10.27 -15.70
N ASN A 87 -5.09 -11.10 -15.18
CA ASN A 87 -5.01 -12.56 -15.29
C ASN A 87 -3.65 -13.13 -14.86
N ALA A 88 -3.00 -12.52 -13.88
CA ALA A 88 -1.65 -12.85 -13.43
C ALA A 88 -1.60 -14.19 -12.68
N PRO A 89 -0.91 -15.23 -13.18
CA PRO A 89 -0.94 -16.56 -12.56
C PRO A 89 -0.13 -16.64 -11.28
N ILE A 90 0.88 -15.78 -11.14
CA ILE A 90 1.88 -15.82 -10.07
C ILE A 90 2.05 -14.43 -9.47
N ARG A 91 2.16 -14.37 -8.14
CA ARG A 91 2.53 -13.18 -7.38
C ARG A 91 3.63 -13.54 -6.38
N ARG A 92 4.76 -12.83 -6.42
CA ARG A 92 5.91 -13.07 -5.51
C ARG A 92 6.37 -14.54 -5.49
N GLY A 93 6.44 -15.17 -6.67
CA GLY A 93 6.88 -16.57 -6.84
C GLY A 93 5.86 -17.63 -6.39
N LYS A 94 4.67 -17.25 -5.97
CA LYS A 94 3.58 -18.17 -5.57
C LYS A 94 2.35 -17.98 -6.45
N PRO A 95 1.47 -18.99 -6.59
CA PRO A 95 0.20 -18.81 -7.27
C PRO A 95 -0.57 -17.60 -6.72
N SER A 96 -1.12 -16.76 -7.59
CA SER A 96 -2.01 -15.67 -7.17
C SER A 96 -3.27 -16.24 -6.48
N VAL A 97 -3.95 -15.41 -5.68
CA VAL A 97 -5.10 -15.88 -4.88
C VAL A 97 -6.19 -16.45 -5.77
N PHE A 98 -6.54 -15.78 -6.89
CA PHE A 98 -7.60 -16.27 -7.78
C PHE A 98 -7.21 -17.58 -8.49
N ARG A 99 -5.93 -17.86 -8.68
CA ARG A 99 -5.44 -19.14 -9.23
C ARG A 99 -5.45 -20.25 -8.21
N LYS A 100 -5.11 -19.94 -6.95
CA LYS A 100 -5.09 -20.95 -5.86
C LYS A 100 -6.48 -21.32 -5.38
N TRP A 101 -7.42 -20.37 -5.38
CA TRP A 101 -8.83 -20.60 -5.03
C TRP A 101 -9.73 -20.45 -6.25
N ASN A 102 -10.30 -19.28 -6.46
CA ASN A 102 -11.02 -18.85 -7.66
C ASN A 102 -11.25 -17.33 -7.61
N GLN A 103 -11.76 -16.77 -8.71
CA GLN A 103 -11.99 -15.34 -8.86
C GLN A 103 -12.97 -14.79 -7.81
N ASN A 104 -14.09 -15.45 -7.55
CA ASN A 104 -15.09 -14.95 -6.60
C ASN A 104 -14.56 -14.89 -5.16
N ILE A 105 -13.77 -15.90 -4.77
CA ILE A 105 -13.12 -15.91 -3.45
C ILE A 105 -12.08 -14.79 -3.37
N ALA A 106 -11.28 -14.55 -4.42
CA ALA A 106 -10.31 -13.46 -4.44
C ALA A 106 -10.99 -12.08 -4.33
N ILE A 107 -12.12 -11.87 -5.04
CA ILE A 107 -12.91 -10.62 -4.93
C ILE A 107 -13.38 -10.43 -3.49
N LEU A 108 -14.10 -11.40 -2.92
CA LEU A 108 -14.65 -11.26 -1.56
C LEU A 108 -13.58 -11.10 -0.50
N SER A 109 -12.44 -11.79 -0.64
CA SER A 109 -11.33 -11.64 0.30
C SER A 109 -10.71 -10.24 0.19
N GLY A 110 -10.57 -9.69 -1.01
CA GLY A 110 -10.14 -8.31 -1.23
C GLY A 110 -11.11 -7.30 -0.61
N ASP A 111 -12.43 -7.46 -0.82
CA ASP A 111 -13.46 -6.62 -0.21
C ASP A 111 -13.39 -6.64 1.33
N ALA A 112 -13.13 -7.82 1.91
CA ALA A 112 -12.94 -7.94 3.35
C ALA A 112 -11.66 -7.22 3.83
N MET A 113 -10.59 -7.23 3.02
CA MET A 113 -9.34 -6.51 3.36
C MET A 113 -9.52 -5.00 3.39
N ILE A 114 -10.25 -4.40 2.45
CA ILE A 114 -10.50 -2.95 2.48
C ILE A 114 -11.35 -2.55 3.70
N VAL A 115 -12.38 -3.32 4.04
CA VAL A 115 -13.15 -3.09 5.27
C VAL A 115 -12.26 -3.21 6.50
N TYR A 116 -11.34 -4.17 6.52
CA TYR A 116 -10.42 -4.33 7.63
C TYR A 116 -9.41 -3.17 7.73
N ALA A 117 -8.96 -2.63 6.60
CA ALA A 117 -8.13 -1.42 6.60
C ALA A 117 -8.84 -0.26 7.31
N TYR A 118 -10.13 -0.03 7.06
CA TYR A 118 -10.92 0.96 7.78
C TYR A 118 -10.98 0.68 9.29
N ARG A 119 -11.20 -0.58 9.70
CA ARG A 119 -11.19 -0.97 11.12
C ARG A 119 -9.84 -0.75 11.80
N LEU A 120 -8.74 -0.81 11.05
CA LEU A 120 -7.42 -0.46 11.57
C LEU A 120 -7.26 1.05 11.72
N LEU A 121 -7.74 1.85 10.75
CA LEU A 121 -7.72 3.32 10.84
C LEU A 121 -8.52 3.83 12.04
N GLU A 122 -9.64 3.19 12.40
CA GLU A 122 -10.45 3.54 13.57
C GLU A 122 -9.68 3.48 14.90
N LYS A 123 -8.53 2.76 14.93
CA LYS A 123 -7.66 2.69 16.12
C LYS A 123 -6.71 3.88 16.27
N ALA A 124 -6.66 4.77 15.27
CA ALA A 124 -5.87 6.00 15.35
C ALA A 124 -6.48 6.97 16.37
N PRO A 125 -5.72 7.99 16.83
CA PRO A 125 -6.24 9.01 17.75
C PRO A 125 -7.53 9.64 17.21
N THR A 126 -8.61 9.59 17.98
CA THR A 126 -9.97 9.96 17.54
C THR A 126 -10.05 11.38 16.97
N ALA A 127 -9.29 12.32 17.53
CA ALA A 127 -9.25 13.71 17.04
C ALA A 127 -8.68 13.84 15.62
N LEU A 128 -7.88 12.88 15.17
CA LEU A 128 -7.23 12.89 13.86
C LEU A 128 -8.00 12.11 12.79
N LEU A 129 -9.00 11.30 13.19
CA LEU A 129 -9.75 10.44 12.27
C LEU A 129 -10.32 11.17 11.05
N PRO A 130 -10.96 12.36 11.16
CA PRO A 130 -11.48 13.05 10.00
C PRO A 130 -10.40 13.34 8.94
N ARG A 131 -9.22 13.80 9.37
CA ARG A 131 -8.10 14.10 8.46
C ARG A 131 -7.50 12.83 7.86
N ILE A 132 -7.36 11.77 8.66
CA ILE A 132 -6.84 10.46 8.22
C ILE A 132 -7.78 9.86 7.18
N PHE A 133 -9.10 9.85 7.42
CA PHE A 133 -10.08 9.34 6.46
C PHE A 133 -10.15 10.16 5.18
N GLU A 134 -10.04 11.48 5.26
CA GLU A 134 -9.98 12.34 4.08
C GLU A 134 -8.81 11.95 3.17
N VAL A 135 -7.61 11.83 3.74
CA VAL A 135 -6.39 11.42 2.99
C VAL A 135 -6.55 10.01 2.46
N PHE A 136 -6.97 9.06 3.29
CA PHE A 136 -7.10 7.66 2.87
C PHE A 136 -8.12 7.49 1.75
N ASN A 137 -9.30 8.09 1.86
CA ASN A 137 -10.36 8.00 0.86
C ASN A 137 -9.94 8.65 -0.47
N SER A 138 -9.35 9.86 -0.41
CA SER A 138 -8.83 10.53 -1.60
C SER A 138 -7.75 9.71 -2.29
N THR A 139 -6.83 9.12 -1.51
CA THR A 139 -5.78 8.23 -2.02
C THR A 139 -6.37 6.99 -2.66
N ALA A 140 -7.31 6.33 -1.98
CA ALA A 140 -7.96 5.11 -2.48
C ALA A 140 -8.66 5.35 -3.83
N MET A 141 -9.42 6.44 -3.96
CA MET A 141 -10.07 6.80 -5.22
C MET A 141 -9.06 7.00 -6.34
N LYS A 142 -7.97 7.73 -6.09
CA LYS A 142 -6.92 7.95 -7.08
C LYS A 142 -6.25 6.65 -7.53
N VAL A 143 -6.03 5.69 -6.61
CA VAL A 143 -5.49 4.37 -6.96
C VAL A 143 -6.46 3.64 -7.92
N PHE A 144 -7.77 3.69 -7.67
CA PHE A 144 -8.76 3.08 -8.57
C PHE A 144 -8.83 3.78 -9.93
N GLU A 145 -8.74 5.11 -9.95
CA GLU A 145 -8.65 5.89 -11.19
C GLU A 145 -7.38 5.50 -11.98
N GLY A 146 -6.24 5.34 -11.29
CA GLY A 146 -4.99 4.89 -11.90
C GLY A 146 -5.10 3.49 -12.51
N GLN A 147 -5.74 2.55 -11.78
CA GLN A 147 -5.98 1.20 -12.29
C GLN A 147 -6.92 1.22 -13.51
N GLN A 148 -7.93 2.10 -13.53
CA GLN A 148 -8.82 2.22 -14.68
C GLN A 148 -8.06 2.77 -15.91
N TYR A 149 -7.20 3.79 -15.74
CA TYR A 149 -6.34 4.27 -16.84
C TYR A 149 -5.43 3.18 -17.39
N ASP A 150 -4.83 2.37 -16.52
CA ASP A 150 -3.97 1.25 -16.93
C ASP A 150 -4.73 0.26 -17.83
N MET A 151 -5.92 -0.17 -17.41
CA MET A 151 -6.81 -1.03 -18.20
C MET A 151 -7.23 -0.38 -19.53
N ASP A 152 -7.57 0.91 -19.51
CA ASP A 152 -7.99 1.65 -20.72
C ASP A 152 -6.82 1.71 -21.74
N PHE A 153 -5.59 1.84 -21.26
CA PHE A 153 -4.40 1.92 -22.11
C PHE A 153 -4.09 0.60 -22.82
N GLU A 154 -4.46 -0.56 -22.26
CA GLU A 154 -4.31 -1.85 -22.94
C GLU A 154 -5.04 -1.93 -24.29
N SER A 155 -6.10 -1.14 -24.46
CA SER A 155 -6.93 -1.10 -25.66
C SER A 155 -6.57 0.02 -26.65
N ARG A 156 -5.53 0.82 -26.34
CA ARG A 156 -5.11 2.00 -27.12
C ARG A 156 -3.83 1.74 -27.89
N ASP A 157 -3.81 2.16 -29.14
CA ASP A 157 -2.62 2.06 -30.01
C ASP A 157 -1.52 3.08 -29.64
N GLU A 158 -1.91 4.23 -29.05
CA GLU A 158 -0.99 5.28 -28.64
C GLU A 158 -1.36 5.83 -27.28
N VAL A 159 -0.36 5.98 -26.42
CA VAL A 159 -0.43 6.64 -25.10
C VAL A 159 0.72 7.63 -25.02
N SER A 160 0.44 8.89 -24.69
CA SER A 160 1.49 9.90 -24.51
C SER A 160 2.29 9.66 -23.24
N ILE A 161 3.49 10.24 -23.17
CA ILE A 161 4.34 10.16 -21.97
C ILE A 161 3.62 10.81 -20.78
N GLU A 162 2.93 11.91 -21.00
CA GLU A 162 2.18 12.62 -19.98
C GLU A 162 1.04 11.78 -19.42
N GLU A 163 0.28 11.08 -20.26
CA GLU A 163 -0.79 10.17 -19.84
C GLU A 163 -0.21 8.98 -19.06
N TYR A 164 0.89 8.40 -19.53
CA TYR A 164 1.58 7.31 -18.83
C TYR A 164 2.08 7.75 -17.45
N VAL A 165 2.74 8.91 -17.35
CA VAL A 165 3.20 9.46 -16.07
C VAL A 165 2.03 9.73 -15.12
N GLN A 166 0.91 10.24 -15.64
CA GLN A 166 -0.31 10.43 -14.84
C GLN A 166 -0.84 9.10 -14.31
N MET A 167 -0.93 8.08 -15.15
CA MET A 167 -1.41 6.75 -14.75
C MET A 167 -0.54 6.14 -13.66
N ILE A 168 0.80 6.09 -13.81
CA ILE A 168 1.69 5.52 -12.80
C ILE A 168 1.70 6.34 -11.50
N ASN A 169 1.52 7.66 -11.59
CA ASN A 169 1.34 8.51 -10.42
C ASN A 169 0.09 8.10 -9.64
N LEU A 170 -1.05 7.97 -10.30
CA LEU A 170 -2.31 7.57 -9.68
C LEU A 170 -2.30 6.11 -9.19
N LYS A 171 -1.81 5.17 -10.00
CA LYS A 171 -1.80 3.75 -9.65
C LYS A 171 -0.83 3.43 -8.50
N THR A 172 0.34 4.08 -8.47
CA THR A 172 1.45 3.69 -7.56
C THR A 172 1.88 4.79 -6.60
N ALA A 173 2.22 6.00 -7.10
CA ALA A 173 2.86 7.03 -6.29
C ALA A 173 1.92 7.60 -5.22
N VAL A 174 0.64 7.82 -5.54
CA VAL A 174 -0.33 8.39 -4.60
C VAL A 174 -0.52 7.56 -3.32
N LEU A 175 -0.32 6.24 -3.38
CA LEU A 175 -0.44 5.40 -2.17
C LEU A 175 0.80 5.54 -1.27
N LEU A 176 1.96 5.84 -1.83
CA LEU A 176 3.15 6.18 -1.04
C LEU A 176 2.99 7.55 -0.38
N SER A 177 2.52 8.55 -1.13
CA SER A 177 2.29 9.88 -0.57
C SER A 177 1.15 9.90 0.46
N GLY A 178 0.07 9.17 0.23
CA GLY A 178 -0.99 8.96 1.21
C GLY A 178 -0.49 8.32 2.51
N ALA A 179 0.35 7.29 2.40
CA ALA A 179 1.00 6.64 3.54
C ALA A 179 1.86 7.62 4.35
N ALA A 180 2.73 8.38 3.67
CA ALA A 180 3.58 9.38 4.30
C ALA A 180 2.75 10.49 4.97
N ARG A 181 1.72 11.01 4.27
CA ARG A 181 0.84 12.07 4.78
C ARG A 181 0.07 11.63 6.02
N ILE A 182 -0.48 10.40 6.03
CA ILE A 182 -1.16 9.84 7.20
C ILE A 182 -0.20 9.75 8.39
N GLY A 183 1.01 9.25 8.18
CA GLY A 183 2.04 9.18 9.22
C GLY A 183 2.38 10.56 9.80
N ALA A 184 2.60 11.55 8.95
CA ALA A 184 2.89 12.92 9.36
C ALA A 184 1.72 13.56 10.14
N ILE A 185 0.45 13.30 9.75
CA ILE A 185 -0.73 13.74 10.50
C ILE A 185 -0.71 13.16 11.92
N VAL A 186 -0.44 11.87 12.06
CA VAL A 186 -0.37 11.21 13.38
C VAL A 186 0.78 11.78 14.21
N GLY A 187 1.90 12.12 13.58
CA GLY A 187 3.06 12.76 14.22
C GLY A 187 2.82 14.23 14.62
N GLY A 188 1.74 14.86 14.15
CA GLY A 188 1.41 16.25 14.51
C GLY A 188 2.02 17.30 13.57
N ALA A 189 2.32 16.94 12.33
CA ALA A 189 2.81 17.84 11.30
C ALA A 189 1.87 19.04 11.07
N SER A 190 2.44 20.19 10.78
CA SER A 190 1.69 21.37 10.28
C SER A 190 1.17 21.13 8.85
N ASP A 191 0.24 21.96 8.37
CA ASP A 191 -0.25 21.84 7.01
C ASP A 191 0.85 22.13 5.97
N GLU A 192 1.78 23.03 6.27
CA GLU A 192 2.95 23.32 5.43
C GLU A 192 3.89 22.09 5.35
N ASP A 193 4.16 21.43 6.48
CA ASP A 193 4.98 20.21 6.51
C ASP A 193 4.30 19.06 5.76
N LEU A 194 2.95 18.96 5.86
CA LEU A 194 2.19 17.96 5.11
C LEU A 194 2.32 18.16 3.59
N ASP A 195 2.34 19.38 3.11
CA ASP A 195 2.54 19.67 1.69
C ASP A 195 3.96 19.28 1.24
N HIS A 196 4.98 19.53 2.07
CA HIS A 196 6.36 19.11 1.78
C HIS A 196 6.51 17.60 1.76
N ILE A 197 5.99 16.89 2.78
CA ILE A 197 6.03 15.43 2.85
C ILE A 197 5.26 14.79 1.68
N THR A 198 4.10 15.33 1.33
CA THR A 198 3.31 14.83 0.20
C THR A 198 4.09 14.94 -1.10
N ARG A 199 4.65 16.11 -1.38
CA ARG A 199 5.44 16.35 -2.58
C ARG A 199 6.67 15.44 -2.66
N PHE A 200 7.41 15.31 -1.55
CA PHE A 200 8.55 14.38 -1.48
C PHE A 200 8.12 12.93 -1.80
N ALA A 201 7.01 12.48 -1.23
CA ALA A 201 6.55 11.10 -1.41
C ALA A 201 5.95 10.84 -2.80
N ASP A 202 5.34 11.84 -3.44
CA ASP A 202 4.88 11.78 -4.83
C ASP A 202 6.08 11.58 -5.78
N GLU A 203 7.12 12.40 -5.64
CA GLU A 203 8.34 12.29 -6.45
C GLU A 203 9.07 10.96 -6.21
N LEU A 204 9.15 10.51 -4.96
CA LEU A 204 9.72 9.21 -4.61
C LEU A 204 8.93 8.06 -5.25
N GLY A 205 7.61 8.13 -5.21
CA GLY A 205 6.73 7.11 -5.79
C GLY A 205 6.83 7.05 -7.32
N LEU A 206 6.92 8.20 -7.96
CA LEU A 206 7.13 8.29 -9.41
C LEU A 206 8.49 7.70 -9.80
N ALA A 207 9.56 8.09 -9.12
CA ALA A 207 10.91 7.58 -9.37
C ALA A 207 10.98 6.06 -9.15
N PHE A 208 10.30 5.54 -8.11
CA PHE A 208 10.23 4.11 -7.82
C PHE A 208 9.54 3.34 -8.95
N GLN A 209 8.39 3.83 -9.44
CA GLN A 209 7.66 3.14 -10.52
C GLN A 209 8.43 3.18 -11.83
N LEU A 210 8.99 4.33 -12.20
CA LEU A 210 9.83 4.44 -13.41
C LEU A 210 11.03 3.50 -13.36
N GLN A 211 11.63 3.31 -12.19
CA GLN A 211 12.73 2.36 -12.01
C GLN A 211 12.24 0.91 -12.16
N ASP A 212 11.10 0.56 -11.57
CA ASP A 212 10.53 -0.80 -11.69
C ASP A 212 10.21 -1.12 -13.16
N ASP A 213 9.57 -0.20 -13.90
CA ASP A 213 9.22 -0.40 -15.32
C ASP A 213 10.46 -0.48 -16.21
N LEU A 214 11.51 0.31 -15.91
CA LEU A 214 12.79 0.23 -16.60
C LEU A 214 13.45 -1.13 -16.38
N LEU A 215 13.43 -1.63 -15.15
CA LEU A 215 13.99 -2.94 -14.81
C LEU A 215 13.18 -4.08 -15.44
N ASP A 216 11.85 -4.00 -15.45
CA ASP A 216 11.00 -5.01 -16.11
C ASP A 216 11.22 -5.04 -17.62
N SER A 217 11.51 -3.90 -18.27
CA SER A 217 11.75 -3.80 -19.69
C SER A 217 13.18 -4.18 -20.12
N TYR A 218 14.19 -3.85 -19.34
CA TYR A 218 15.60 -3.93 -19.69
C TYR A 218 16.48 -4.65 -18.66
N GLY A 219 15.94 -5.00 -17.50
CA GLY A 219 16.68 -5.63 -16.42
C GLY A 219 17.03 -7.10 -16.71
N THR A 220 18.10 -7.57 -16.09
CA THR A 220 18.45 -9.00 -16.06
C THR A 220 17.73 -9.69 -14.88
N GLU A 221 17.52 -11.03 -14.97
CA GLU A 221 16.93 -11.82 -13.88
C GLU A 221 17.62 -11.56 -12.53
N ALA A 222 18.95 -11.37 -12.53
CA ALA A 222 19.73 -11.06 -11.33
C ALA A 222 19.40 -9.68 -10.71
N GLN A 223 18.98 -8.70 -11.53
CA GLN A 223 18.59 -7.35 -11.08
C GLN A 223 17.13 -7.28 -10.62
N LEU A 224 16.27 -8.13 -11.18
CA LEU A 224 14.86 -8.25 -10.82
C LEU A 224 14.65 -9.00 -9.50
N GLY A 225 15.67 -9.71 -9.00
CA GLY A 225 15.54 -10.53 -7.79
C GLY A 225 14.63 -11.74 -7.97
N LYS A 226 14.47 -12.18 -9.21
CA LYS A 226 13.70 -13.37 -9.62
C LYS A 226 14.63 -14.54 -9.90
#